data_248b764a8e6914317d42e8ed53f132a9
#
_entry.id   248b764a8e6914317d42e8ed53f132a9
#
_cell.length_a   1.000
_cell.length_b   1.000
_cell.length_c   1.000
_cell.angle_alpha   90.00
_cell.angle_beta   90.00
_cell.angle_gamma   90.00
#
_symmetry.space_group_name_H-M   'P 1'
#
loop_
_entity.id
_entity.type
_entity.pdbx_description
1 polymer ?
#
loop_
_entity_poly.entity_id
_entity_poly.type
_entity_poly.pdbx_seq_one_letter_code
_entity_poly.pdbx_strand_id
1 'polypeptide(L)'
;MKALVLKRPGGSSSSNIEIAVDQSDADAIVRLQGRIDVDSSPDVRDRLWAILFNDPLPHAVFVDLAGVTSIEASGIATLIEALKVARHREIRFHLQGHGSVLQLLESTGLLALFDKSSGGNGVS
;
A
#
# COMPACT_ATOMS: atom_id res chain seq x y z
N MET A 1 -19.86 8.92 4.44
CA MET A 1 -19.48 9.25 4.67
C MET A 1 -18.77 9.37 5.12
N LYS A 2 -18.41 9.29 5.03
CA LYS A 2 -17.80 9.48 5.55
C LYS A 2 -16.89 9.98 5.56
N ALA A 3 -16.51 10.04 5.29
CA ALA A 3 -15.71 10.53 5.38
C ALA A 3 -15.20 11.27 5.58
N LEU A 4 -15.19 11.48 5.64
CA LEU A 4 -14.74 12.28 5.98
C LEU A 4 -14.07 12.56 6.56
N VAL A 5 -13.90 12.38 6.71
CA VAL A 5 -13.40 12.69 7.32
C VAL A 5 -12.65 13.07 7.57
N LEU A 6 -12.40 12.88 7.44
CA LEU A 6 -11.75 13.18 7.81
C LEU A 6 -11.02 13.78 7.90
N LYS A 7 -11.05 13.90 7.55
CA LYS A 7 -10.22 14.57 7.48
C LYS A 7 -9.65 15.08 8.53
N ARG A 8 -8.89 15.09 8.73
CA ARG A 8 -8.34 15.43 9.74
C ARG A 8 -7.81 16.68 9.70
N PRO A 9 -8.27 17.39 10.29
CA PRO A 9 -7.92 18.72 10.21
C PRO A 9 -6.54 18.93 10.65
N GLY A 10 -6.01 19.85 10.33
CA GLY A 10 -4.82 20.40 10.72
C GLY A 10 -3.69 19.49 11.11
N GLY A 11 -3.97 18.56 11.89
CA GLY A 11 -2.93 17.69 12.36
C GLY A 11 -2.18 17.00 11.28
N SER A 12 -2.81 16.81 10.18
CA SER A 12 -2.20 16.06 9.12
C SER A 12 -1.40 16.92 8.17
N SER A 13 -1.26 18.19 8.48
CA SER A 13 -0.64 19.10 7.54
C SER A 13 0.79 18.74 7.18
N SER A 14 1.47 17.98 8.02
CA SER A 14 2.84 17.57 7.72
C SER A 14 2.94 16.46 6.70
N SER A 15 1.86 15.77 6.45
CA SER A 15 1.90 14.65 5.52
C SER A 15 1.66 15.12 4.10
N ASN A 16 2.44 14.61 3.16
CA ASN A 16 2.30 14.92 1.75
C ASN A 16 1.67 13.80 0.97
N ILE A 17 0.85 13.02 1.62
CA ILE A 17 0.24 11.86 1.00
C ILE A 17 -1.28 11.94 1.12
N GLU A 18 -1.96 11.54 0.07
CA GLU A 18 -3.40 11.31 0.13
C GLU A 18 -3.65 9.82 -0.03
N ILE A 19 -4.49 9.30 0.81
CA ILE A 19 -4.77 7.87 0.82
C ILE A 19 -6.27 7.67 0.68
N ALA A 20 -6.68 6.98 -0.37
CA ALA A 20 -8.07 6.64 -0.59
C ALA A 20 -8.19 5.13 -0.56
N VAL A 21 -9.18 4.63 0.16
CA VAL A 21 -9.39 3.20 0.28
C VAL A 21 -10.78 2.87 -0.24
N ASP A 22 -10.82 1.91 -1.14
CA ASP A 22 -12.04 1.44 -1.76
C ASP A 22 -12.17 -0.04 -1.43
N GLN A 23 -13.18 -0.41 -0.68
CA GLN A 23 -13.36 -1.81 -0.30
C GLN A 23 -14.62 -2.37 -0.91
N SER A 24 -14.50 -3.54 -1.48
CA SER A 24 -15.63 -4.32 -1.93
C SER A 24 -15.71 -5.56 -1.05
N ASP A 25 -16.59 -6.50 -1.41
CA ASP A 25 -16.77 -7.69 -0.60
C ASP A 25 -15.50 -8.51 -0.46
N ALA A 26 -14.70 -8.56 -1.51
CA ALA A 26 -13.55 -9.45 -1.53
C ALA A 26 -12.22 -8.73 -1.57
N ASP A 27 -12.19 -7.51 -2.08
CA ASP A 27 -10.94 -6.84 -2.38
C ASP A 27 -10.89 -5.46 -1.76
N ALA A 28 -9.67 -4.98 -1.55
CA ALA A 28 -9.45 -3.60 -1.14
C ALA A 28 -8.48 -2.96 -2.11
N ILE A 29 -8.75 -1.73 -2.49
CA ILE A 29 -7.87 -0.95 -3.34
C ILE A 29 -7.44 0.26 -2.55
N VAL A 30 -6.14 0.44 -2.42
CA VAL A 30 -5.56 1.57 -1.70
C VAL A 30 -4.86 2.44 -2.71
N ARG A 31 -5.38 3.64 -2.93
CA ARG A 31 -4.77 4.59 -3.86
C ARG A 31 -3.97 5.60 -3.08
N LEU A 32 -2.71 5.71 -3.46
CA LEU A 32 -1.79 6.63 -2.81
C LEU A 32 -1.43 7.72 -3.79
N GLN A 33 -1.46 8.96 -3.34
CA GLN A 33 -1.06 10.10 -4.15
C GLN A 33 -0.14 10.99 -3.35
N GLY A 34 0.95 11.39 -3.98
CA GLY A 34 1.89 12.30 -3.36
C GLY A 34 3.20 11.61 -3.07
N ARG A 35 3.83 12.02 -1.98
CA ARG A 35 5.16 11.56 -1.62
C ARG A 35 5.09 10.62 -0.44
N ILE A 36 5.79 9.51 -0.55
CA ILE A 36 5.90 8.57 0.56
C ILE A 36 7.30 8.73 1.16
N ASP A 37 7.37 9.45 2.25
CA ASP A 37 8.62 9.75 2.93
C ASP A 37 8.49 9.39 4.41
N VAL A 38 9.46 9.83 5.20
CA VAL A 38 9.48 9.46 6.61
C VAL A 38 8.26 10.02 7.35
N ASP A 39 7.72 11.14 6.88
CA ASP A 39 6.56 11.76 7.53
C ASP A 39 5.25 11.10 7.14
N SER A 40 5.14 10.60 5.92
CA SER A 40 3.89 10.03 5.43
C SER A 40 3.84 8.50 5.56
N SER A 41 4.99 7.85 5.68
CA SER A 41 5.00 6.39 5.80
C SER A 41 4.14 5.86 6.94
N PRO A 42 4.13 6.50 8.12
CA PRO A 42 3.25 6.02 9.19
C PRO A 42 1.77 6.02 8.81
N ASP A 43 1.34 7.03 8.06
CA ASP A 43 -0.06 7.08 7.62
C ASP A 43 -0.37 5.95 6.66
N VAL A 44 0.53 5.69 5.74
CA VAL A 44 0.38 4.58 4.81
C VAL A 44 0.32 3.26 5.58
N ARG A 45 1.22 3.10 6.53
CA ARG A 45 1.27 1.90 7.34
C ARG A 45 -0.04 1.69 8.09
N ASP A 46 -0.53 2.73 8.75
CA ASP A 46 -1.75 2.63 9.54
C ASP A 46 -2.93 2.20 8.67
N ARG A 47 -3.03 2.75 7.47
CA ARG A 47 -4.12 2.39 6.57
C ARG A 47 -4.01 0.96 6.09
N LEU A 48 -2.80 0.55 5.73
CA LEU A 48 -2.60 -0.83 5.28
C LEU A 48 -2.87 -1.81 6.40
N TRP A 49 -2.40 -1.50 7.61
CA TRP A 49 -2.65 -2.38 8.76
C TRP A 49 -4.14 -2.47 9.06
N ALA A 50 -4.87 -1.36 8.97
CA ALA A 50 -6.30 -1.38 9.21
C ALA A 50 -7.01 -2.34 8.25
N ILE A 51 -6.52 -2.42 7.01
CA ILE A 51 -7.11 -3.31 6.02
C ILE A 51 -6.69 -4.75 6.24
N LEU A 52 -5.41 -4.95 6.51
CA LEU A 52 -4.85 -6.30 6.64
C LEU A 52 -5.32 -7.01 7.90
N PHE A 53 -5.77 -6.25 8.89
CA PHE A 53 -6.29 -6.82 10.14
C PHE A 53 -7.79 -6.63 10.29
N ASN A 54 -8.45 -6.26 9.20
CA ASN A 54 -9.89 -6.10 9.24
C ASN A 54 -10.60 -7.46 9.31
N ASP A 55 -11.82 -7.46 9.76
CA ASP A 55 -12.63 -8.68 9.83
C ASP A 55 -13.98 -8.40 9.15
N PRO A 56 -14.29 -9.09 8.07
CA PRO A 56 -13.53 -10.18 7.46
C PRO A 56 -12.31 -9.67 6.69
N LEU A 57 -11.34 -10.54 6.51
CA LEU A 57 -10.15 -10.19 5.76
C LEU A 57 -10.47 -10.10 4.26
N PRO A 58 -9.86 -9.16 3.56
CA PRO A 58 -9.99 -9.14 2.11
C PRO A 58 -9.25 -10.33 1.49
N HIS A 59 -9.66 -10.74 0.31
CA HIS A 59 -8.93 -11.76 -0.43
C HIS A 59 -7.69 -11.16 -1.08
N ALA A 60 -7.79 -9.92 -1.52
CA ALA A 60 -6.69 -9.26 -2.18
C ALA A 60 -6.66 -7.79 -1.82
N VAL A 61 -5.45 -7.24 -1.76
CA VAL A 61 -5.23 -5.82 -1.56
C VAL A 61 -4.40 -5.33 -2.72
N PHE A 62 -4.90 -4.30 -3.39
CA PHE A 62 -4.20 -3.66 -4.50
C PHE A 62 -3.75 -2.29 -4.05
N VAL A 63 -2.47 -2.03 -4.11
CA VAL A 63 -1.92 -0.73 -3.77
C VAL A 63 -1.60 -0.01 -5.07
N ASP A 64 -2.34 1.05 -5.34
CA ASP A 64 -2.18 1.81 -6.58
C ASP A 64 -1.21 2.94 -6.34
N LEU A 65 -0.08 2.86 -6.99
CA LEU A 65 1.00 3.84 -6.84
C LEU A 65 1.05 4.83 -8.00
N ALA A 66 0.06 4.82 -8.87
CA ALA A 66 0.09 5.67 -10.06
C ALA A 66 0.22 7.15 -9.71
N GLY A 67 -0.34 7.56 -8.59
CA GLY A 67 -0.27 8.97 -8.15
C GLY A 67 0.90 9.29 -7.26
N VAL A 68 1.78 8.32 -6.99
CA VAL A 68 2.93 8.55 -6.12
C VAL A 68 4.05 9.18 -6.92
N THR A 69 4.54 10.31 -6.45
CA THR A 69 5.57 11.05 -7.16
C THR A 69 6.97 10.68 -6.71
N SER A 70 7.11 10.21 -5.48
CA SER A 70 8.39 9.73 -4.99
C SER A 70 8.16 8.82 -3.79
N ILE A 71 9.11 7.93 -3.56
CA ILE A 71 9.05 7.03 -2.43
C ILE A 71 10.45 6.89 -1.85
N GLU A 72 10.57 7.03 -0.55
CA GLU A 72 11.83 6.92 0.15
C GLU A 72 11.93 5.55 0.83
N ALA A 73 13.08 5.30 1.41
CA ALA A 73 13.36 4.00 2.02
C ALA A 73 12.31 3.61 3.06
N SER A 74 11.82 4.59 3.83
CA SER A 74 10.79 4.30 4.83
C SER A 74 9.51 3.80 4.20
N GLY A 75 9.14 4.36 3.04
CA GLY A 75 7.96 3.90 2.33
C GLY A 75 8.16 2.51 1.75
N ILE A 76 9.33 2.26 1.23
CA ILE A 76 9.65 0.94 0.70
C ILE A 76 9.57 -0.10 1.81
N ALA A 77 10.14 0.22 2.97
CA ALA A 77 10.11 -0.69 4.11
C ALA A 77 8.66 -0.97 4.54
N THR A 78 7.82 0.06 4.52
CA THR A 78 6.42 -0.09 4.87
C THR A 78 5.72 -1.07 3.93
N LEU A 79 5.98 -0.94 2.63
CA LEU A 79 5.36 -1.85 1.66
C LEU A 79 5.85 -3.28 1.83
N ILE A 80 7.13 -3.45 2.15
CA ILE A 80 7.67 -4.78 2.39
C ILE A 80 7.03 -5.41 3.62
N GLU A 81 6.89 -4.64 4.69
CA GLU A 81 6.24 -5.14 5.90
C GLU A 81 4.80 -5.51 5.63
N ALA A 82 4.10 -4.67 4.88
CA ALA A 82 2.72 -4.97 4.53
C ALA A 82 2.62 -6.26 3.73
N LEU A 83 3.55 -6.46 2.81
CA LEU A 83 3.58 -7.70 2.04
C LEU A 83 3.76 -8.90 2.95
N LYS A 84 4.66 -8.81 3.90
CA LYS A 84 4.90 -9.92 4.83
C LYS A 84 3.67 -10.22 5.67
N VAL A 85 3.00 -9.19 6.15
CA VAL A 85 1.78 -9.38 6.91
C VAL A 85 0.70 -10.03 6.04
N ALA A 86 0.55 -9.53 4.81
CA ALA A 86 -0.45 -10.07 3.90
C ALA A 86 -0.20 -11.55 3.63
N ARG A 87 1.06 -11.90 3.38
CA ARG A 87 1.40 -13.30 3.12
C ARG A 87 1.08 -14.18 4.31
N HIS A 88 1.38 -13.68 5.50
CA HIS A 88 1.13 -14.43 6.71
C HIS A 88 -0.37 -14.66 6.91
N ARG A 89 -1.19 -13.73 6.47
CA ARG A 89 -2.64 -13.83 6.61
C ARG A 89 -3.31 -14.36 5.35
N GLU A 90 -2.50 -14.80 4.39
CA GLU A 90 -2.99 -15.40 3.15
C GLU A 90 -3.84 -14.43 2.32
N ILE A 91 -3.43 -13.18 2.33
CA ILE A 91 -4.03 -12.14 1.51
C ILE A 91 -3.11 -11.87 0.33
N ARG A 92 -3.67 -11.83 -0.88
CA ARG A 92 -2.88 -11.45 -2.04
C ARG A 92 -2.60 -9.97 -1.97
N PHE A 93 -1.38 -9.60 -2.26
CA PHE A 93 -0.96 -8.21 -2.15
C PHE A 93 -0.26 -7.80 -3.44
N HIS A 94 -0.83 -6.83 -4.13
CA HIS A 94 -0.36 -6.40 -5.44
C HIS A 94 -0.03 -4.93 -5.43
N LEU A 95 1.08 -4.58 -6.10
CA LEU A 95 1.40 -3.19 -6.37
C LEU A 95 1.03 -2.89 -7.81
N GLN A 96 0.34 -1.77 -8.01
CA GLN A 96 -0.11 -1.36 -9.33
C GLN A 96 0.39 0.05 -9.60
N GLY A 97 0.51 0.37 -10.89
CA GLY A 97 0.90 1.70 -11.28
C GLY A 97 1.89 1.66 -12.40
N HIS A 98 2.53 2.78 -12.61
CA HIS A 98 3.54 2.90 -13.65
C HIS A 98 4.39 4.12 -13.33
N GLY A 99 5.41 4.33 -14.18
CA GLY A 99 6.24 5.50 -14.04
C GLY A 99 7.45 5.25 -13.16
N SER A 100 8.04 6.35 -12.71
CA SER A 100 9.37 6.28 -12.08
C SER A 100 9.36 5.52 -10.76
N VAL A 101 8.26 5.57 -10.02
CA VAL A 101 8.21 4.85 -8.75
C VAL A 101 8.28 3.35 -8.98
N LEU A 102 7.51 2.84 -9.93
CA LEU A 102 7.58 1.41 -10.23
C LEU A 102 8.93 1.04 -10.80
N GLN A 103 9.53 1.91 -11.60
CA GLN A 103 10.86 1.64 -12.11
C GLN A 103 11.88 1.55 -10.97
N LEU A 104 11.75 2.42 -9.99
CA LEU A 104 12.62 2.36 -8.83
C LEU A 104 12.46 1.04 -8.08
N LEU A 105 11.22 0.65 -7.83
CA LEU A 105 10.96 -0.60 -7.14
C LEU A 105 11.47 -1.78 -7.93
N GLU A 106 11.33 -1.72 -9.24
CA GLU A 106 11.81 -2.76 -10.11
C GLU A 106 13.34 -2.88 -10.03
N SER A 107 14.02 -1.73 -10.05
CA SER A 107 15.48 -1.73 -10.01
C SER A 107 16.03 -2.24 -8.68
N THR A 108 15.24 -2.16 -7.62
CA THR A 108 15.66 -2.69 -6.32
C THR A 108 15.33 -4.16 -6.15
N GLY A 109 14.65 -4.76 -7.12
CA GLY A 109 14.25 -6.15 -7.03
C GLY A 109 12.98 -6.37 -6.23
N LEU A 110 12.37 -5.33 -5.72
CA LEU A 110 11.20 -5.48 -4.86
C LEU A 110 9.98 -5.99 -5.61
N LEU A 111 9.81 -5.57 -6.86
CA LEU A 111 8.67 -6.05 -7.62
C LEU A 111 8.69 -7.56 -7.79
N ALA A 112 9.87 -8.13 -7.91
CA ALA A 112 9.98 -9.58 -8.02
C ALA A 112 9.47 -10.27 -6.77
N LEU A 113 9.72 -9.68 -5.61
CA LEU A 113 9.18 -10.23 -4.36
C LEU A 113 7.66 -10.19 -4.35
N PHE A 114 7.09 -9.08 -4.78
CA PHE A 114 5.64 -8.96 -4.81
C PHE A 114 5.03 -9.91 -5.83
N ASP A 115 5.64 -10.02 -6.98
CA ASP A 115 5.17 -10.94 -8.00
C ASP A 115 5.19 -12.37 -7.50
N LYS A 116 6.27 -12.75 -6.86
CA LYS A 116 6.37 -14.10 -6.35
C LYS A 116 5.30 -14.38 -5.31
N SER A 117 5.04 -13.42 -4.44
CA SER A 117 4.03 -13.65 -3.43
C SER A 117 2.65 -13.76 -4.04
N SER A 118 2.36 -12.98 -5.07
CA SER A 118 1.06 -13.05 -5.69
C SER A 118 0.94 -14.25 -6.60
N GLY A 119 2.05 -14.63 -7.24
CA GLY A 119 2.05 -15.80 -8.10
C GLY A 119 1.87 -17.06 -7.29
N GLY A 120 2.12 -16.92 -6.11
CA GLY A 120 1.93 -18.07 -5.30
C GLY A 120 2.69 -19.19 -5.83
N ASN A 121 2.91 -18.83 -6.45
CA ASN A 121 3.24 -19.53 -6.96
C ASN A 121 3.69 -20.26 -6.90
N GLY A 122 3.48 -19.98 -6.54
CA GLY A 122 3.91 -20.60 -6.35
C GLY A 122 4.51 -21.33 -6.89
N VAL A 123 4.71 -21.32 -7.22
CA VAL A 123 5.27 -22.06 -7.76
C VAL A 123 6.18 -22.15 -7.73
N SER A 124 6.22 -21.93 -7.50
CA SER A 124 6.98 -21.98 -7.39
C SER A 124 7.54 -22.09 -7.28
#